data_0144de112289007daa4829d8de078066
#
_entry.id   0144de112289007daa4829d8de078066
#
_cell.length_a   1.000
_cell.length_b   1.000
_cell.length_c   1.000
_cell.angle_alpha   90.00
_cell.angle_beta   90.00
_cell.angle_gamma   90.00
#
_symmetry.space_group_name_H-M   'P 1'
#
loop_
_entity.id
_entity.type
_entity.pdbx_description
1 polymer ?
#
loop_
_entity_poly.entity_id
_entity_poly.type
_entity_poly.pdbx_seq_one_letter_code
_entity_poly.pdbx_strand_id
1 'polypeptide(L)'
;KDIVKSRLRSRIGSSNNTFGGKFDSLMQAANYGETHGIIIGPEFSRIFAEIILQRIDLNVLQDLRSKNIVHKVHYDIFRYVDDYFVFYNDENTKEEILISYRLQLRDYKLVINETKEDTFEKPIITGLTIAKQNISDLLDKNFKFDISTEDTQEEEKEETEKKYSFYYSSNKLITRFKTIIKEA
;
A
#
# COMPACT_ATOMS: atom_id res chain seq x y z
N LYS A 1 -4.01 24.89 -5.85
CA LYS A 1 -4.84 25.93 -5.26
C LYS A 1 -5.17 27.00 -6.29
N ASP A 2 -4.18 27.63 -6.96
CA ASP A 2 -4.35 28.69 -7.96
C ASP A 2 -5.04 28.20 -9.25
N ILE A 3 -4.80 26.97 -9.67
CA ILE A 3 -5.46 26.37 -10.86
C ILE A 3 -6.96 26.19 -10.61
N VAL A 4 -7.34 25.73 -9.41
CA VAL A 4 -8.76 25.60 -9.05
C VAL A 4 -9.42 26.98 -9.02
N LYS A 5 -8.75 28.00 -8.45
CA LYS A 5 -9.24 29.38 -8.47
C LYS A 5 -9.39 29.93 -9.88
N SER A 6 -8.41 29.73 -10.78
CA SER A 6 -8.46 30.27 -12.12
C SER A 6 -9.57 29.64 -12.97
N ARG A 7 -9.74 28.30 -12.88
CA ARG A 7 -10.83 27.59 -13.56
C ARG A 7 -12.22 27.94 -13.02
N LEU A 8 -12.35 28.19 -11.72
CA LEU A 8 -13.59 28.64 -11.11
C LEU A 8 -13.91 30.10 -11.45
N ARG A 9 -12.92 30.99 -11.46
CA ARG A 9 -13.10 32.40 -11.89
C ARG A 9 -13.60 32.52 -13.31
N SER A 10 -13.09 31.70 -14.24
CA SER A 10 -13.54 31.72 -15.63
C SER A 10 -14.98 31.23 -15.83
N ARG A 11 -15.50 30.40 -14.89
CA ARG A 11 -16.87 29.82 -14.99
C ARG A 11 -17.91 30.56 -14.14
N ILE A 12 -17.56 31.14 -13.02
CA ILE A 12 -18.50 31.57 -11.97
C ILE A 12 -18.30 33.06 -11.56
N GLY A 13 -17.32 33.75 -12.15
CA GLY A 13 -17.04 35.19 -11.90
C GLY A 13 -16.40 35.51 -10.56
N SER A 14 -16.69 34.78 -9.48
CA SER A 14 -16.05 34.91 -8.17
C SER A 14 -15.93 33.55 -7.47
N SER A 15 -14.71 33.18 -7.09
CA SER A 15 -14.46 31.91 -6.41
C SER A 15 -14.78 31.93 -4.91
N ASN A 16 -14.97 33.12 -4.31
CA ASN A 16 -15.07 33.28 -2.85
C ASN A 16 -16.32 32.64 -2.23
N ASN A 17 -17.40 32.53 -2.99
CA ASN A 17 -18.65 31.90 -2.52
C ASN A 17 -18.77 30.41 -2.83
N THR A 18 -17.75 29.82 -3.44
CA THR A 18 -17.73 28.38 -3.70
C THR A 18 -17.11 27.63 -2.53
N PHE A 19 -17.39 26.33 -2.41
CA PHE A 19 -16.74 25.48 -1.41
C PHE A 19 -15.20 25.59 -1.47
N GLY A 20 -14.63 25.51 -2.68
CA GLY A 20 -13.18 25.63 -2.86
C GLY A 20 -12.63 26.99 -2.44
N GLY A 21 -13.36 28.09 -2.69
CA GLY A 21 -12.97 29.42 -2.25
C GLY A 21 -13.00 29.58 -0.74
N LYS A 22 -14.06 29.09 -0.08
CA LYS A 22 -14.18 29.09 1.39
C LYS A 22 -13.10 28.21 2.04
N PHE A 23 -12.86 27.04 1.48
CA PHE A 23 -11.80 26.16 1.95
C PHE A 23 -10.41 26.81 1.81
N ASP A 24 -10.17 27.49 0.70
CA ASP A 24 -8.94 28.23 0.47
C ASP A 24 -8.73 29.34 1.50
N SER A 25 -9.78 30.11 1.80
CA SER A 25 -9.74 31.15 2.83
C SER A 25 -9.48 30.58 4.23
N LEU A 26 -10.10 29.42 4.53
CA LEU A 26 -9.85 28.71 5.78
C LEU A 26 -8.39 28.27 5.90
N MET A 27 -7.82 27.70 4.81
CA MET A 27 -6.42 27.26 4.77
C MET A 27 -5.46 28.43 4.96
N GLN A 28 -5.75 29.58 4.32
CA GLN A 28 -4.93 30.79 4.50
C GLN A 28 -4.99 31.29 5.94
N ALA A 29 -6.18 31.41 6.52
CA ALA A 29 -6.35 31.86 7.89
C ALA A 29 -5.63 30.94 8.91
N ALA A 30 -5.71 29.61 8.69
CA ALA A 30 -5.07 28.64 9.56
C ALA A 30 -3.55 28.51 9.34
N ASN A 31 -3.03 29.02 8.21
CA ASN A 31 -1.60 28.99 7.85
C ASN A 31 -0.99 30.39 7.83
N TYR A 32 -1.25 31.18 8.84
CA TYR A 32 -0.67 32.52 9.02
C TYR A 32 -0.80 33.45 7.80
N GLY A 33 -1.85 33.28 7.00
CA GLY A 33 -2.06 34.07 5.77
C GLY A 33 -1.31 33.56 4.54
N GLU A 34 -0.53 32.47 4.66
CA GLU A 34 0.17 31.90 3.53
C GLU A 34 -0.79 31.37 2.45
N THR A 35 -0.47 31.69 1.19
CA THR A 35 -1.34 31.38 0.04
C THR A 35 -1.02 30.04 -0.60
N HIS A 36 0.04 29.37 -0.19
CA HIS A 36 0.53 28.12 -0.76
C HIS A 36 0.43 26.95 0.22
N GLY A 37 0.08 25.79 -0.31
CA GLY A 37 0.01 24.56 0.44
C GLY A 37 -1.27 24.35 1.25
N ILE A 38 -1.35 23.20 1.86
CA ILE A 38 -2.39 22.79 2.79
C ILE A 38 -1.68 22.42 4.10
N ILE A 39 -2.26 22.79 5.23
CA ILE A 39 -1.66 22.49 6.54
C ILE A 39 -1.59 20.99 6.71
N ILE A 40 -0.43 20.50 7.12
CA ILE A 40 -0.22 19.08 7.44
C ILE A 40 -0.71 18.82 8.88
N GLY A 41 -1.42 17.72 9.07
CA GLY A 41 -1.90 17.25 10.35
C GLY A 41 -3.42 17.22 10.52
N PRO A 42 -4.17 18.28 10.20
CA PRO A 42 -5.62 18.26 10.34
C PRO A 42 -6.30 17.28 9.37
N GLU A 43 -7.33 16.58 9.84
CA GLU A 43 -8.08 15.60 9.06
C GLU A 43 -8.78 16.20 7.83
N PHE A 44 -9.26 17.43 7.92
CA PHE A 44 -9.86 18.11 6.77
C PHE A 44 -8.88 18.35 5.62
N SER A 45 -7.60 18.51 5.90
CA SER A 45 -6.55 18.60 4.87
C SER A 45 -6.39 17.29 4.13
N ARG A 46 -6.41 16.15 4.86
CA ARG A 46 -6.38 14.82 4.29
C ARG A 46 -7.61 14.56 3.42
N ILE A 47 -8.81 14.88 3.91
CA ILE A 47 -10.06 14.72 3.16
C ILE A 47 -10.03 15.55 1.87
N PHE A 48 -9.54 16.78 1.92
CA PHE A 48 -9.46 17.62 0.74
C PHE A 48 -8.45 17.08 -0.29
N ALA A 49 -7.30 16.61 0.15
CA ALA A 49 -6.33 15.96 -0.72
C ALA A 49 -6.93 14.71 -1.38
N GLU A 50 -7.68 13.90 -0.63
CA GLU A 50 -8.36 12.72 -1.12
C GLU A 50 -9.39 13.05 -2.21
N ILE A 51 -10.19 14.09 -2.05
CA ILE A 51 -11.15 14.55 -3.07
C ILE A 51 -10.43 14.89 -4.38
N ILE A 52 -9.27 15.54 -4.30
CA ILE A 52 -8.47 15.87 -5.50
C ILE A 52 -7.91 14.62 -6.14
N LEU A 53 -7.32 13.73 -5.35
CA LEU A 53 -6.70 12.49 -5.85
C LEU A 53 -7.75 11.55 -6.46
N GLN A 54 -8.92 11.40 -5.85
CA GLN A 54 -10.04 10.65 -6.44
C GLN A 54 -10.45 11.21 -7.82
N ARG A 55 -10.45 12.53 -7.98
CA ARG A 55 -10.75 13.14 -9.28
C ARG A 55 -9.68 12.82 -10.31
N ILE A 56 -8.41 12.83 -9.91
CA ILE A 56 -7.29 12.43 -10.77
C ILE A 56 -7.44 10.97 -11.17
N ASP A 57 -7.69 10.07 -10.21
CA ASP A 57 -7.88 8.65 -10.45
C ASP A 57 -9.00 8.39 -11.47
N LEU A 58 -10.15 9.06 -11.33
CA LEU A 58 -11.25 8.95 -12.28
C LEU A 58 -10.86 9.44 -13.68
N ASN A 59 -10.13 10.54 -13.78
CA ASN A 59 -9.69 11.07 -15.07
C ASN A 59 -8.70 10.09 -15.74
N VAL A 60 -7.79 9.50 -15.00
CA VAL A 60 -6.86 8.46 -15.49
C VAL A 60 -7.63 7.25 -16.00
N LEU A 61 -8.61 6.74 -15.25
CA LEU A 61 -9.45 5.63 -15.68
C LEU A 61 -10.17 5.93 -17.00
N GLN A 62 -10.67 7.16 -17.17
CA GLN A 62 -11.34 7.58 -18.42
C GLN A 62 -10.36 7.70 -19.59
N ASP A 63 -9.16 8.26 -19.37
CA ASP A 63 -8.11 8.38 -20.37
C ASP A 63 -7.66 7.01 -20.87
N LEU A 64 -7.32 6.10 -19.95
CA LEU A 64 -6.90 4.73 -20.29
C LEU A 64 -7.99 3.96 -21.03
N ARG A 65 -9.25 4.11 -20.60
CA ARG A 65 -10.38 3.49 -21.29
C ARG A 65 -10.52 3.99 -22.73
N SER A 66 -10.25 5.27 -22.99
CA SER A 66 -10.28 5.83 -24.36
C SER A 66 -9.21 5.23 -25.27
N LYS A 67 -8.12 4.70 -24.66
CA LYS A 67 -7.03 4.00 -25.34
C LYS A 67 -7.24 2.47 -25.40
N ASN A 68 -8.45 1.98 -25.07
CA ASN A 68 -8.80 0.56 -24.97
C ASN A 68 -8.03 -0.21 -23.89
N ILE A 69 -7.43 0.47 -22.92
CA ILE A 69 -6.79 -0.12 -21.75
C ILE A 69 -7.83 -0.21 -20.62
N VAL A 70 -8.33 -1.43 -20.36
CA VAL A 70 -9.50 -1.66 -19.50
C VAL A 70 -9.04 -2.07 -18.10
N HIS A 71 -9.54 -1.35 -17.09
CA HIS A 71 -9.34 -1.66 -15.68
C HIS A 71 -9.85 -3.08 -15.35
N LYS A 72 -9.12 -3.80 -14.49
CA LYS A 72 -9.34 -5.20 -14.09
C LYS A 72 -9.15 -6.24 -15.20
N VAL A 73 -8.80 -5.83 -16.41
CA VAL A 73 -8.46 -6.72 -17.53
C VAL A 73 -6.97 -6.59 -17.85
N HIS A 74 -6.51 -5.37 -18.13
CA HIS A 74 -5.12 -5.10 -18.49
C HIS A 74 -4.29 -4.63 -17.29
N TYR A 75 -4.95 -4.00 -16.32
CA TYR A 75 -4.31 -3.46 -15.12
C TYR A 75 -5.29 -3.38 -13.94
N ASP A 76 -4.74 -3.28 -12.72
CA ASP A 76 -5.47 -2.88 -11.52
C ASP A 76 -4.64 -1.85 -10.74
N ILE A 77 -5.31 -0.89 -10.08
CA ILE A 77 -4.65 0.19 -9.33
C ILE A 77 -5.31 0.31 -7.97
N PHE A 78 -4.47 0.29 -6.95
CA PHE A 78 -4.86 0.61 -5.58
C PHE A 78 -4.05 1.80 -5.12
N ARG A 79 -4.70 2.72 -4.42
CA ARG A 79 -4.04 3.87 -3.82
C ARG A 79 -4.24 3.86 -2.30
N TYR A 80 -3.15 4.05 -1.58
CA TYR A 80 -3.17 4.28 -0.15
C TYR A 80 -2.54 5.63 0.14
N VAL A 81 -3.39 6.62 0.41
CA VAL A 81 -3.04 8.04 0.59
C VAL A 81 -2.32 8.58 -0.66
N ASP A 82 -0.99 8.66 -0.66
CA ASP A 82 -0.11 9.12 -1.73
C ASP A 82 0.63 7.98 -2.45
N ASP A 83 0.61 6.77 -1.90
CA ASP A 83 1.24 5.60 -2.50
C ASP A 83 0.30 4.88 -3.47
N TYR A 84 0.81 4.55 -4.66
CA TYR A 84 0.09 3.82 -5.70
C TYR A 84 0.67 2.43 -5.88
N PHE A 85 -0.20 1.43 -5.87
CA PHE A 85 0.12 0.04 -6.19
C PHE A 85 -0.51 -0.27 -7.55
N VAL A 86 0.33 -0.47 -8.56
CA VAL A 86 -0.11 -0.70 -9.93
C VAL A 86 0.24 -2.12 -10.33
N PHE A 87 -0.78 -2.89 -10.69
CA PHE A 87 -0.63 -4.23 -11.24
C PHE A 87 -0.94 -4.17 -12.73
N TYR A 88 -0.07 -4.69 -13.58
CA TYR A 88 -0.19 -4.61 -15.02
C TYR A 88 0.26 -5.90 -15.67
N ASN A 89 -0.23 -6.17 -16.90
CA ASN A 89 0.09 -7.38 -17.64
C ASN A 89 1.30 -7.22 -18.56
N ASP A 90 1.57 -6.00 -19.02
CA ASP A 90 2.65 -5.69 -19.97
C ASP A 90 3.22 -4.29 -19.73
N GLU A 91 4.48 -4.07 -20.15
CA GLU A 91 5.20 -2.82 -19.96
C GLU A 91 4.56 -1.63 -20.72
N ASN A 92 3.95 -1.87 -21.88
CA ASN A 92 3.22 -0.84 -22.61
C ASN A 92 2.07 -0.27 -21.76
N THR A 93 1.31 -1.15 -21.11
CA THR A 93 0.22 -0.76 -20.20
C THR A 93 0.76 0.06 -19.02
N LYS A 94 1.93 -0.33 -18.45
CA LYS A 94 2.59 0.44 -17.39
C LYS A 94 2.93 1.85 -17.86
N GLU A 95 3.59 1.98 -19.00
CA GLU A 95 3.99 3.28 -19.55
C GLU A 95 2.79 4.19 -19.79
N GLU A 96 1.71 3.69 -20.38
CA GLU A 96 0.49 4.44 -20.62
C GLU A 96 -0.16 4.91 -19.31
N ILE A 97 -0.17 4.06 -18.27
CA ILE A 97 -0.64 4.43 -16.93
C ILE A 97 0.20 5.57 -16.37
N LEU A 98 1.52 5.46 -16.40
CA LEU A 98 2.43 6.49 -15.89
C LEU A 98 2.28 7.81 -16.65
N ILE A 99 2.17 7.78 -17.98
CA ILE A 99 1.94 8.96 -18.80
C ILE A 99 0.61 9.63 -18.41
N SER A 100 -0.46 8.85 -18.28
CA SER A 100 -1.77 9.36 -17.91
C SER A 100 -1.74 10.02 -16.53
N TYR A 101 -1.15 9.38 -15.51
CA TYR A 101 -0.98 9.96 -14.18
C TYR A 101 -0.15 11.25 -14.20
N ARG A 102 1.01 11.27 -14.89
CA ARG A 102 1.85 12.46 -15.02
C ARG A 102 1.08 13.64 -15.60
N LEU A 103 0.27 13.40 -16.62
CA LEU A 103 -0.54 14.45 -17.25
C LEU A 103 -1.62 14.99 -16.30
N GLN A 104 -2.36 14.09 -15.62
CA GLN A 104 -3.43 14.50 -14.72
C GLN A 104 -2.89 15.19 -13.45
N LEU A 105 -1.80 14.69 -12.87
CA LEU A 105 -1.15 15.27 -11.70
C LEU A 105 -0.60 16.66 -11.98
N ARG A 106 0.01 16.86 -13.16
CA ARG A 106 0.55 18.16 -13.59
C ARG A 106 -0.51 19.28 -13.58
N ASP A 107 -1.73 18.97 -13.91
CA ASP A 107 -2.86 19.91 -13.84
C ASP A 107 -3.09 20.47 -12.43
N TYR A 108 -2.70 19.70 -11.41
CA TYR A 108 -2.78 20.07 -10.00
C TYR A 108 -1.43 20.48 -9.40
N LYS A 109 -0.38 20.63 -10.23
CA LYS A 109 1.00 20.90 -9.81
C LYS A 109 1.56 19.83 -8.86
N LEU A 110 1.12 18.59 -9.04
CA LEU A 110 1.64 17.42 -8.36
C LEU A 110 2.59 16.66 -9.29
N VAL A 111 3.57 15.96 -8.71
CA VAL A 111 4.60 15.21 -9.44
C VAL A 111 4.74 13.84 -8.79
N ILE A 112 4.93 12.80 -9.61
CA ILE A 112 5.31 11.46 -9.12
C ILE A 112 6.76 11.50 -8.68
N ASN A 113 7.06 10.89 -7.54
CA ASN A 113 8.44 10.72 -7.09
C ASN A 113 9.02 9.44 -7.68
N GLU A 114 9.71 9.58 -8.82
CA GLU A 114 10.31 8.46 -9.56
C GLU A 114 11.44 7.75 -8.78
N THR A 115 12.04 8.41 -7.77
CA THR A 115 13.10 7.78 -6.97
C THR A 115 12.58 6.75 -5.96
N LYS A 116 11.25 6.67 -5.79
CA LYS A 116 10.55 5.71 -4.93
C LYS A 116 9.79 4.65 -5.74
N GLU A 117 10.05 4.54 -7.02
CA GLU A 117 9.41 3.51 -7.85
C GLU A 117 10.15 2.19 -7.67
N ASP A 118 9.42 1.20 -7.14
CA ASP A 118 9.87 -0.18 -7.03
C ASP A 118 9.03 -1.07 -7.95
N THR A 119 9.69 -1.90 -8.75
CA THR A 119 9.02 -2.85 -9.65
C THR A 119 9.30 -4.28 -9.19
N PHE A 120 8.23 -5.08 -9.07
CA PHE A 120 8.29 -6.47 -8.65
C PHE A 120 7.68 -7.37 -9.74
N GLU A 121 8.39 -8.42 -10.11
CA GLU A 121 7.88 -9.47 -11.00
C GLU A 121 7.29 -10.63 -10.22
N LYS A 122 6.31 -11.31 -10.81
CA LYS A 122 5.75 -12.54 -10.22
C LYS A 122 6.71 -13.73 -10.43
N PRO A 123 6.88 -14.61 -9.42
CA PRO A 123 6.30 -14.56 -8.08
C PRO A 123 6.95 -13.48 -7.21
N ILE A 124 6.14 -12.74 -6.45
CA ILE A 124 6.64 -11.69 -5.55
C ILE A 124 7.28 -12.37 -4.33
N ILE A 125 8.59 -12.55 -4.38
CA ILE A 125 9.39 -13.12 -3.30
C ILE A 125 10.18 -11.97 -2.66
N THR A 126 9.72 -11.51 -1.51
CA THR A 126 10.40 -10.49 -0.72
C THR A 126 11.33 -11.14 0.31
N GLY A 127 12.31 -10.38 0.83
CA GLY A 127 13.14 -10.84 1.95
C GLY A 127 12.30 -11.34 3.13
N LEU A 128 11.18 -10.66 3.42
CA LEU A 128 10.24 -11.08 4.44
C LEU A 128 9.58 -12.45 4.13
N THR A 129 9.27 -12.74 2.87
CA THR A 129 8.72 -14.04 2.46
C THR A 129 9.74 -15.14 2.69
N ILE A 130 11.00 -14.91 2.31
CA ILE A 130 12.11 -15.83 2.53
C ILE A 130 12.33 -16.03 4.03
N ALA A 131 12.34 -14.96 4.82
CA ALA A 131 12.50 -15.04 6.26
C ALA A 131 11.40 -15.85 6.94
N LYS A 132 10.14 -15.63 6.55
CA LYS A 132 8.99 -16.42 7.05
C LYS A 132 9.15 -17.90 6.74
N GLN A 133 9.54 -18.24 5.51
CA GLN A 133 9.77 -19.63 5.11
C GLN A 133 10.90 -20.26 5.92
N ASN A 134 12.03 -19.57 6.04
CA ASN A 134 13.19 -20.05 6.81
C ASN A 134 12.85 -20.23 8.30
N ILE A 135 12.01 -19.37 8.88
CA ILE A 135 11.54 -19.51 10.26
C ILE A 135 10.61 -20.73 10.38
N SER A 136 9.66 -20.91 9.44
CA SER A 136 8.80 -22.10 9.44
C SER A 136 9.62 -23.37 9.36
N ASP A 137 10.57 -23.44 8.42
CA ASP A 137 11.47 -24.60 8.27
C ASP A 137 12.33 -24.86 9.53
N LEU A 138 12.75 -23.78 10.19
CA LEU A 138 13.50 -23.87 11.45
C LEU A 138 12.63 -24.48 12.56
N LEU A 139 11.37 -24.06 12.66
CA LEU A 139 10.43 -24.59 13.64
C LEU A 139 10.07 -26.06 13.34
N ASP A 140 9.72 -26.36 12.09
CA ASP A 140 9.33 -27.72 11.67
C ASP A 140 10.46 -28.74 11.86
N LYS A 141 11.71 -28.34 11.65
CA LYS A 141 12.87 -29.20 11.86
C LYS A 141 13.16 -29.46 13.33
N ASN A 142 12.81 -28.51 14.20
CA ASN A 142 13.20 -28.59 15.61
C ASN A 142 12.04 -28.95 16.55
N PHE A 143 10.80 -28.84 16.08
CA PHE A 143 9.60 -29.20 16.82
C PHE A 143 8.88 -30.37 16.13
N LYS A 144 9.50 -31.55 16.08
CA LYS A 144 8.81 -32.76 15.69
C LYS A 144 7.98 -33.26 16.86
N PHE A 145 6.67 -33.29 16.68
CA PHE A 145 5.76 -33.91 17.62
C PHE A 145 5.67 -35.41 17.24
N ASP A 146 6.45 -36.26 17.88
CA ASP A 146 6.23 -37.71 17.79
C ASP A 146 5.02 -38.06 18.68
N ILE A 147 3.89 -38.30 18.04
CA ILE A 147 2.75 -38.92 18.70
C ILE A 147 3.03 -40.42 18.67
N SER A 148 3.71 -40.93 19.70
CA SER A 148 3.77 -42.38 19.92
C SER A 148 2.41 -42.81 20.46
N THR A 149 1.55 -43.31 19.59
CA THR A 149 0.43 -44.19 19.98
C THR A 149 1.03 -45.55 20.32
N GLU A 150 1.25 -45.82 21.59
CA GLU A 150 1.40 -47.23 22.03
C GLU A 150 0.00 -47.86 21.93
N ASP A 151 -0.14 -48.76 20.95
CA ASP A 151 -1.27 -49.70 20.88
C ASP A 151 -1.19 -50.65 22.07
N THR A 152 -1.82 -50.30 23.15
CA THR A 152 -2.16 -51.23 24.20
C THR A 152 -3.67 -51.50 24.15
N GLN A 153 -4.00 -52.69 23.67
CA GLN A 153 -5.30 -53.31 23.93
C GLN A 153 -5.44 -53.43 25.43
N GLU A 154 -6.39 -52.70 26.00
CA GLU A 154 -7.34 -53.09 27.06
C GLU A 154 -7.96 -51.88 27.68
N GLU A 155 -9.22 -52.05 27.96
CA GLU A 155 -10.20 -51.12 28.51
C GLU A 155 -9.73 -50.45 29.79
N GLU A 156 -9.66 -49.10 29.82
CA GLU A 156 -10.18 -48.26 30.89
C GLU A 156 -9.82 -46.80 30.58
N LYS A 157 -10.77 -45.90 30.79
CA LYS A 157 -10.69 -44.46 30.57
C LYS A 157 -9.70 -43.82 31.58
N GLU A 158 -8.49 -43.54 31.16
CA GLU A 158 -7.66 -42.54 31.84
C GLU A 158 -7.07 -41.56 30.77
N GLU A 159 -7.14 -40.29 31.09
CA GLU A 159 -6.60 -39.22 30.26
C GLU A 159 -5.09 -39.45 30.01
N THR A 160 -4.78 -39.87 28.80
CA THR A 160 -3.36 -40.08 28.39
C THR A 160 -2.67 -38.72 28.35
N GLU A 161 -1.87 -38.40 29.34
CA GLU A 161 -0.93 -37.30 29.29
C GLU A 161 0.05 -37.49 28.13
N LYS A 162 -0.09 -36.69 27.10
CA LYS A 162 0.85 -36.65 25.98
C LYS A 162 2.19 -36.08 26.48
N LYS A 163 3.20 -36.92 26.70
CA LYS A 163 4.54 -36.49 27.00
C LYS A 163 5.23 -35.94 25.76
N TYR A 164 5.47 -34.65 25.74
CA TYR A 164 6.28 -33.99 24.74
C TYR A 164 7.72 -33.86 25.23
N SER A 165 8.69 -34.44 24.54
CA SER A 165 10.09 -34.27 24.85
C SER A 165 10.75 -33.33 23.81
N PHE A 166 11.26 -32.20 24.28
CA PHE A 166 12.00 -31.25 23.43
C PHE A 166 13.50 -31.39 23.71
N TYR A 167 14.25 -31.87 22.73
CA TYR A 167 15.69 -31.81 22.75
C TYR A 167 16.21 -30.75 21.79
N TYR A 168 16.29 -29.50 22.23
CA TYR A 168 16.96 -28.46 21.45
C TYR A 168 17.73 -27.47 22.32
N SER A 169 18.95 -27.11 21.86
CA SER A 169 19.73 -26.05 22.49
C SER A 169 19.07 -24.69 22.17
N SER A 170 18.46 -24.06 23.16
CA SER A 170 17.82 -22.74 23.02
C SER A 170 18.77 -21.68 22.42
N ASN A 171 20.06 -21.74 22.74
CA ASN A 171 21.05 -20.83 22.17
C ASN A 171 21.25 -21.01 20.67
N LYS A 172 21.20 -22.25 20.15
CA LYS A 172 21.30 -22.51 18.71
C LYS A 172 20.07 -22.02 17.97
N LEU A 173 18.88 -22.18 18.53
CA LEU A 173 17.63 -21.69 17.96
C LEU A 173 17.62 -20.16 17.88
N ILE A 174 17.94 -19.49 18.99
CA ILE A 174 18.00 -18.03 19.04
C ILE A 174 19.03 -17.47 18.05
N THR A 175 20.19 -18.10 17.95
CA THR A 175 21.23 -17.66 17.01
C THR A 175 20.78 -17.78 15.57
N ARG A 176 20.20 -18.91 15.17
CA ARG A 176 19.67 -19.09 13.82
C ARG A 176 18.52 -18.13 13.51
N PHE A 177 17.60 -17.94 14.45
CA PHE A 177 16.51 -16.97 14.30
C PHE A 177 17.03 -15.54 14.08
N LYS A 178 18.02 -15.11 14.86
CA LYS A 178 18.67 -13.81 14.68
C LYS A 178 19.36 -13.68 13.33
N THR A 179 19.97 -14.75 12.81
CA THR A 179 20.61 -14.75 11.49
C THR A 179 19.57 -14.55 10.39
N ILE A 180 18.46 -15.30 10.42
CA ILE A 180 17.38 -15.19 9.43
C ILE A 180 16.81 -13.76 9.39
N ILE A 181 16.57 -13.15 10.56
CA ILE A 181 16.05 -11.77 10.61
C ILE A 181 17.06 -10.75 10.09
N LYS A 182 18.35 -11.00 10.28
CA LYS A 182 19.39 -10.07 9.81
C LYS A 182 19.61 -10.14 8.31
N GLU A 183 19.31 -11.28 7.68
CA GLU A 183 19.46 -11.53 6.23
C GLU A 183 18.20 -11.14 5.44
N ALA A 184 17.07 -10.84 6.11
CA ALA A 184 15.81 -10.40 5.52
C ALA A 184 15.77 -8.89 5.27
#